data_12f21eebb6db8d6f97263a36ad337058
#
_entry.id   12f21eebb6db8d6f97263a36ad337058
#
_cell.length_a   1.000
_cell.length_b   1.000
_cell.length_c   1.000
_cell.angle_alpha   90.00
_cell.angle_beta   90.00
_cell.angle_gamma   90.00
#
_symmetry.space_group_name_H-M   'P 1'
#
loop_
_entity.id
_entity.type
_entity.pdbx_description
1 polymer ?
#
loop_
_entity_poly.entity_id
_entity_poly.type
_entity_poly.pdbx_seq_one_letter_code
_entity_poly.pdbx_strand_id
1 'polypeptide(L)'
;MGKINLCIDIGNTSTKAGVFIDGQMTEYIKPFTHQHFADIFDENVQVLVSKTGLNPELERLLSNEHYFSHESPIPLELIYDTPETLGPDRIAAAVGAYYMDANSSWLIIDIGTCITLDLLNKNRFLGGMISAGSAIRLRAIREYTAGLPLVKMDESKKFPGKSTEESIQVGVSQSIRHEITGYINEQNQSYDSLKIVFCNENSLHFDKVVKNEIFARPNLVLEGLNYIIQNHA
;
A
#
# COMPACT_ATOMS: atom_id res chain seq x y z
N MET A 1 -24.30 -10.17 -18.83
CA MET A 1 -23.56 -9.04 -18.28
C MET A 1 -22.23 -9.58 -17.80
N GLY A 2 -21.12 -8.82 -17.93
CA GLY A 2 -19.83 -9.23 -17.37
C GLY A 2 -19.87 -9.29 -15.84
N LYS A 3 -18.98 -10.07 -15.22
CA LYS A 3 -18.85 -10.15 -13.77
C LYS A 3 -18.30 -8.82 -13.23
N ILE A 4 -19.02 -8.17 -12.32
CA ILE A 4 -18.63 -6.88 -11.74
C ILE A 4 -18.08 -7.11 -10.33
N ASN A 5 -16.85 -6.63 -10.08
CA ASN A 5 -16.25 -6.65 -8.75
C ASN A 5 -15.99 -5.21 -8.28
N LEU A 6 -16.35 -4.93 -7.04
CA LEU A 6 -16.07 -3.67 -6.34
C LEU A 6 -15.05 -3.95 -5.25
N CYS A 7 -13.82 -3.50 -5.45
CA CYS A 7 -12.73 -3.62 -4.50
C CYS A 7 -12.55 -2.30 -3.76
N ILE A 8 -12.57 -2.34 -2.42
CA ILE A 8 -12.52 -1.14 -1.58
C ILE A 8 -11.32 -1.24 -0.64
N ASP A 9 -10.56 -0.17 -0.52
CA ASP A 9 -9.49 -0.04 0.47
C ASP A 9 -9.79 1.14 1.42
N ILE A 10 -10.15 0.81 2.66
CA ILE A 10 -10.40 1.77 3.74
C ILE A 10 -9.10 1.99 4.50
N GLY A 11 -8.30 2.92 4.01
CA GLY A 11 -7.03 3.30 4.63
C GLY A 11 -7.18 4.38 5.71
N ASN A 12 -6.09 4.64 6.44
CA ASN A 12 -6.08 5.61 7.55
C ASN A 12 -6.33 7.07 7.13
N THR A 13 -6.01 7.44 5.90
CA THR A 13 -6.14 8.83 5.41
C THR A 13 -7.27 8.99 4.41
N SER A 14 -7.58 7.97 3.64
CA SER A 14 -8.62 8.03 2.60
C SER A 14 -9.13 6.64 2.28
N THR A 15 -10.39 6.57 1.86
CA THR A 15 -10.98 5.39 1.23
C THR A 15 -10.88 5.52 -0.28
N LYS A 16 -10.46 4.45 -0.95
CA LYS A 16 -10.40 4.35 -2.41
C LYS A 16 -11.08 3.07 -2.88
N ALA A 17 -11.60 3.07 -4.10
CA ALA A 17 -12.21 1.88 -4.68
C ALA A 17 -11.86 1.73 -6.16
N GLY A 18 -11.90 0.48 -6.63
CA GLY A 18 -11.82 0.12 -8.03
C GLY A 18 -13.02 -0.70 -8.45
N VAL A 19 -13.66 -0.33 -9.54
CA VAL A 19 -14.67 -1.14 -10.20
C VAL A 19 -13.99 -1.95 -11.29
N PHE A 20 -14.18 -3.26 -11.26
CA PHE A 20 -13.62 -4.17 -12.24
C PHE A 20 -14.74 -4.86 -13.01
N ILE A 21 -14.62 -4.90 -14.33
CA ILE A 21 -15.50 -5.67 -15.22
C ILE A 21 -14.64 -6.71 -15.93
N ASP A 22 -15.00 -7.97 -15.81
CA ASP A 22 -14.26 -9.11 -16.39
C ASP A 22 -12.76 -9.06 -16.05
N GLY A 23 -12.43 -8.63 -14.81
CA GLY A 23 -11.07 -8.58 -14.29
C GLY A 23 -10.27 -7.31 -14.62
N GLN A 24 -10.80 -6.42 -15.45
CA GLN A 24 -10.14 -5.16 -15.79
C GLN A 24 -10.73 -4.00 -14.99
N MET A 25 -9.86 -3.18 -14.40
CA MET A 25 -10.30 -1.96 -13.71
C MET A 25 -10.85 -0.97 -14.73
N THR A 26 -12.13 -0.67 -14.63
CA THR A 26 -12.85 0.28 -15.50
C THR A 26 -13.01 1.65 -14.86
N GLU A 27 -13.00 1.70 -13.52
CA GLU A 27 -13.13 2.95 -12.78
C GLU A 27 -12.29 2.92 -11.50
N TYR A 28 -11.67 4.05 -11.18
CA TYR A 28 -10.97 4.30 -9.91
C TYR A 28 -11.57 5.51 -9.23
N ILE A 29 -12.01 5.37 -7.98
CA ILE A 29 -12.72 6.40 -7.23
C ILE A 29 -11.96 6.73 -5.95
N LYS A 30 -11.60 8.00 -5.77
CA LYS A 30 -10.95 8.53 -4.54
C LYS A 30 -11.31 10.00 -4.35
N PRO A 31 -11.90 10.42 -3.23
CA PRO A 31 -12.35 9.58 -2.12
C PRO A 31 -13.58 8.74 -2.48
N PHE A 32 -13.63 7.49 -2.01
CA PHE A 32 -14.80 6.64 -2.12
C PHE A 32 -15.73 6.84 -0.92
N THR A 33 -17.01 7.04 -1.16
CA THR A 33 -18.01 7.41 -0.14
C THR A 33 -19.15 6.39 -0.09
N HIS A 34 -19.97 6.46 0.96
CA HIS A 34 -21.19 5.67 1.06
C HIS A 34 -22.17 5.89 -0.11
N GLN A 35 -22.20 7.11 -0.68
CA GLN A 35 -23.05 7.42 -1.84
C GLN A 35 -22.56 6.66 -3.08
N HIS A 36 -21.25 6.68 -3.35
CA HIS A 36 -20.68 5.88 -4.45
C HIS A 36 -20.99 4.38 -4.28
N PHE A 37 -20.94 3.87 -3.05
CA PHE A 37 -21.31 2.48 -2.78
C PHE A 37 -22.77 2.21 -3.14
N ALA A 38 -23.68 3.06 -2.69
CA ALA A 38 -25.12 2.92 -2.97
C ALA A 38 -25.46 3.01 -4.47
N ASP A 39 -24.68 3.80 -5.22
CA ASP A 39 -24.90 3.98 -6.68
C ASP A 39 -24.38 2.78 -7.50
N ILE A 40 -23.36 2.06 -6.98
CA ILE A 40 -22.69 0.97 -7.70
C ILE A 40 -23.21 -0.41 -7.26
N PHE A 41 -23.51 -0.57 -5.96
CA PHE A 41 -23.84 -1.87 -5.38
C PHE A 41 -25.22 -2.36 -5.77
N ASP A 42 -25.27 -3.56 -6.33
CA ASP A 42 -26.47 -4.37 -6.50
C ASP A 42 -26.16 -5.84 -6.19
N GLU A 43 -27.17 -6.72 -6.25
CA GLU A 43 -27.04 -8.16 -5.94
C GLU A 43 -26.08 -8.94 -6.87
N ASN A 44 -25.68 -8.34 -8.01
CA ASN A 44 -24.79 -8.98 -8.97
C ASN A 44 -23.32 -8.49 -8.80
N VAL A 45 -23.08 -7.51 -7.93
CA VAL A 45 -21.75 -6.96 -7.67
C VAL A 45 -21.09 -7.71 -6.51
N GLN A 46 -19.95 -8.32 -6.79
CA GLN A 46 -19.11 -8.90 -5.72
C GLN A 46 -18.27 -7.81 -5.08
N VAL A 47 -18.29 -7.74 -3.75
CA VAL A 47 -17.58 -6.72 -2.97
C VAL A 47 -16.51 -7.37 -2.11
N LEU A 48 -15.30 -6.79 -2.10
CA LEU A 48 -14.24 -7.16 -1.17
C LEU A 48 -13.53 -5.91 -0.63
N VAL A 49 -13.37 -5.88 0.69
CA VAL A 49 -12.90 -4.69 1.41
C VAL A 49 -11.65 -5.00 2.22
N SER A 50 -10.58 -4.27 1.95
CA SER A 50 -9.44 -4.14 2.85
C SER A 50 -9.71 -3.00 3.82
N LYS A 51 -9.52 -3.22 5.13
CA LYS A 51 -9.78 -2.21 6.15
C LYS A 51 -8.63 -2.11 7.14
N THR A 52 -7.96 -0.95 7.13
CA THR A 52 -6.93 -0.56 8.10
C THR A 52 -7.24 0.79 8.77
N GLY A 53 -8.19 1.53 8.23
CA GLY A 53 -8.71 2.80 8.74
C GLY A 53 -10.17 2.73 9.18
N LEU A 54 -10.81 3.90 9.27
CA LEU A 54 -12.20 4.05 9.67
C LEU A 54 -12.98 4.82 8.60
N ASN A 55 -14.17 4.31 8.26
CA ASN A 55 -15.18 4.99 7.45
C ASN A 55 -16.58 4.58 7.94
N PRO A 56 -17.06 5.16 9.07
CA PRO A 56 -18.28 4.70 9.73
C PRO A 56 -19.54 4.78 8.86
N GLU A 57 -19.61 5.72 7.92
CA GLU A 57 -20.77 5.85 7.01
C GLU A 57 -20.83 4.71 6.01
N LEU A 58 -19.69 4.35 5.42
CA LEU A 58 -19.58 3.23 4.51
C LEU A 58 -19.72 1.90 5.25
N GLU A 59 -19.11 1.77 6.42
CA GLU A 59 -19.13 0.52 7.21
C GLU A 59 -20.54 0.09 7.64
N ARG A 60 -21.50 1.01 7.75
CA ARG A 60 -22.90 0.69 8.03
C ARG A 60 -23.61 -0.01 6.87
N LEU A 61 -23.09 0.10 5.66
CA LEU A 61 -23.64 -0.53 4.46
C LEU A 61 -22.98 -1.87 4.14
N LEU A 62 -21.87 -2.18 4.81
CA LEU A 62 -21.09 -3.39 4.59
C LEU A 62 -21.45 -4.47 5.61
N SER A 63 -21.55 -5.73 5.16
CA SER A 63 -21.67 -6.90 6.02
C SER A 63 -20.28 -7.52 6.27
N ASN A 64 -20.17 -8.41 7.26
CA ASN A 64 -18.91 -9.05 7.64
C ASN A 64 -18.29 -9.87 6.49
N GLU A 65 -19.09 -10.45 5.62
CA GLU A 65 -18.64 -11.24 4.46
C GLU A 65 -17.90 -10.41 3.39
N HIS A 66 -18.09 -9.07 3.40
CA HIS A 66 -17.38 -8.18 2.49
C HIS A 66 -15.93 -7.94 2.91
N TYR A 67 -15.56 -8.22 4.17
CA TYR A 67 -14.22 -7.89 4.66
C TYR A 67 -13.22 -9.00 4.38
N PHE A 68 -12.12 -8.61 3.75
CA PHE A 68 -10.95 -9.43 3.55
C PHE A 68 -10.12 -9.55 4.83
N SER A 69 -9.64 -10.75 5.13
CA SER A 69 -8.79 -11.03 6.28
C SER A 69 -7.72 -12.08 5.96
N HIS A 70 -6.84 -12.35 6.91
CA HIS A 70 -5.83 -13.41 6.81
C HIS A 70 -6.42 -14.82 6.68
N GLU A 71 -7.70 -15.01 7.07
CA GLU A 71 -8.43 -16.28 6.95
C GLU A 71 -9.06 -16.47 5.57
N SER A 72 -9.14 -15.41 4.76
CA SER A 72 -9.69 -15.50 3.41
C SER A 72 -8.81 -16.39 2.54
N PRO A 73 -9.40 -17.19 1.63
CA PRO A 73 -8.62 -18.02 0.71
C PRO A 73 -7.71 -17.15 -0.17
N ILE A 74 -6.40 -17.41 -0.14
CA ILE A 74 -5.39 -16.71 -0.93
C ILE A 74 -4.34 -17.69 -1.46
N PRO A 75 -3.63 -17.37 -2.56
CA PRO A 75 -2.59 -18.23 -3.11
C PRO A 75 -1.28 -18.17 -2.32
N LEU A 76 -1.21 -17.40 -1.23
CA LEU A 76 0.02 -17.16 -0.48
C LEU A 76 0.06 -17.98 0.81
N GLU A 77 1.27 -18.44 1.15
CA GLU A 77 1.61 -18.95 2.47
C GLU A 77 2.10 -17.78 3.34
N LEU A 78 1.37 -17.46 4.42
CA LEU A 78 1.74 -16.38 5.33
C LEU A 78 2.75 -16.92 6.37
N ILE A 79 4.03 -16.56 6.21
CA ILE A 79 5.09 -16.83 7.20
C ILE A 79 5.17 -15.63 8.15
N TYR A 80 4.18 -15.52 9.01
CA TYR A 80 4.02 -14.39 9.92
C TYR A 80 3.50 -14.89 11.26
N ASP A 81 4.17 -14.51 12.36
CA ASP A 81 3.92 -15.09 13.70
C ASP A 81 2.51 -14.73 14.24
N THR A 82 1.96 -13.60 13.80
CA THR A 82 0.65 -13.07 14.24
C THR A 82 -0.20 -12.67 13.03
N PRO A 83 -0.65 -13.64 12.19
CA PRO A 83 -1.35 -13.35 10.95
C PRO A 83 -2.67 -12.59 11.17
N GLU A 84 -3.30 -12.73 12.33
CA GLU A 84 -4.50 -11.99 12.75
C GLU A 84 -4.29 -10.48 12.89
N THR A 85 -3.04 -10.03 13.06
CA THR A 85 -2.68 -8.60 13.14
C THR A 85 -2.09 -8.04 11.84
N LEU A 86 -1.86 -8.91 10.85
CA LEU A 86 -1.33 -8.49 9.56
C LEU A 86 -2.36 -7.68 8.79
N GLY A 87 -1.98 -6.47 8.39
CA GLY A 87 -2.87 -5.57 7.64
C GLY A 87 -3.38 -6.23 6.35
N PRO A 88 -4.71 -6.23 6.11
CA PRO A 88 -5.28 -6.82 4.90
C PRO A 88 -4.81 -6.12 3.62
N ASP A 89 -4.48 -4.84 3.67
CA ASP A 89 -3.88 -4.09 2.58
C ASP A 89 -2.51 -4.66 2.16
N ARG A 90 -1.68 -5.05 3.12
CA ARG A 90 -0.37 -5.66 2.88
C ARG A 90 -0.51 -7.05 2.23
N ILE A 91 -1.46 -7.85 2.71
CA ILE A 91 -1.75 -9.17 2.12
C ILE A 91 -2.28 -8.99 0.69
N ALA A 92 -3.24 -8.09 0.48
CA ALA A 92 -3.79 -7.82 -0.85
C ALA A 92 -2.72 -7.33 -1.83
N ALA A 93 -1.83 -6.41 -1.41
CA ALA A 93 -0.70 -5.97 -2.23
C ALA A 93 0.24 -7.14 -2.60
N ALA A 94 0.49 -8.06 -1.66
CA ALA A 94 1.31 -9.24 -1.92
C ALA A 94 0.64 -10.21 -2.91
N VAL A 95 -0.68 -10.39 -2.84
CA VAL A 95 -1.44 -11.15 -3.84
C VAL A 95 -1.34 -10.48 -5.21
N GLY A 96 -1.47 -9.15 -5.26
CA GLY A 96 -1.27 -8.39 -6.51
C GLY A 96 0.11 -8.62 -7.13
N ALA A 97 1.18 -8.54 -6.33
CA ALA A 97 2.55 -8.80 -6.78
C ALA A 97 2.75 -10.26 -7.23
N TYR A 98 2.17 -11.22 -6.52
CA TYR A 98 2.19 -12.64 -6.90
C TYR A 98 1.59 -12.86 -8.29
N TYR A 99 0.47 -12.24 -8.58
CA TYR A 99 -0.17 -12.37 -9.89
C TYR A 99 0.56 -11.62 -11.02
N MET A 100 1.42 -10.65 -10.70
CA MET A 100 2.31 -10.06 -11.69
C MET A 100 3.38 -11.05 -12.15
N ASP A 101 4.01 -11.77 -11.21
CA ASP A 101 4.95 -12.86 -11.49
C ASP A 101 5.12 -13.76 -10.25
N ALA A 102 4.46 -14.92 -10.29
CA ALA A 102 4.45 -15.90 -9.22
C ALA A 102 5.81 -16.58 -8.94
N ASN A 103 6.76 -16.49 -9.87
CA ASN A 103 8.08 -17.13 -9.74
C ASN A 103 9.15 -16.18 -9.19
N SER A 104 8.86 -14.89 -9.10
CA SER A 104 9.81 -13.87 -8.64
C SER A 104 9.77 -13.67 -7.13
N SER A 105 10.86 -13.09 -6.61
CA SER A 105 10.87 -12.44 -5.29
C SER A 105 10.54 -10.97 -5.46
N TRP A 106 9.67 -10.46 -4.58
CA TRP A 106 9.19 -9.09 -4.62
C TRP A 106 9.48 -8.35 -3.31
N LEU A 107 9.95 -7.12 -3.42
CA LEU A 107 9.88 -6.14 -2.34
C LEU A 107 8.75 -5.17 -2.68
N ILE A 108 7.69 -5.21 -1.89
CA ILE A 108 6.46 -4.44 -2.06
C ILE A 108 6.56 -3.23 -1.16
N ILE A 109 6.49 -2.03 -1.72
CA ILE A 109 6.72 -0.78 -1.02
C ILE A 109 5.49 0.11 -1.13
N ASP A 110 4.90 0.46 0.01
CA ASP A 110 3.86 1.48 0.09
C ASP A 110 4.35 2.69 0.89
N ILE A 111 4.27 3.88 0.30
CA ILE A 111 4.68 5.16 0.91
C ILE A 111 3.43 6.01 1.12
N GLY A 112 2.79 5.82 2.26
CA GLY A 112 1.57 6.51 2.64
C GLY A 112 1.67 7.19 4.01
N THR A 113 0.61 7.08 4.80
CA THR A 113 0.58 7.51 6.21
C THR A 113 1.67 6.82 7.01
N CYS A 114 1.79 5.50 6.85
CA CYS A 114 2.97 4.72 7.17
C CYS A 114 3.71 4.34 5.89
N ILE A 115 4.95 3.94 6.03
CA ILE A 115 5.73 3.30 4.99
C ILE A 115 5.80 1.83 5.35
N THR A 116 5.39 0.96 4.42
CA THR A 116 5.57 -0.49 4.57
C THR A 116 6.50 -1.02 3.49
N LEU A 117 7.36 -1.95 3.86
CA LEU A 117 8.17 -2.75 2.94
C LEU A 117 7.89 -4.21 3.28
N ASP A 118 7.33 -4.95 2.33
CA ASP A 118 6.96 -6.35 2.49
C ASP A 118 7.72 -7.24 1.53
N LEU A 119 8.22 -8.36 2.03
CA LEU A 119 8.98 -9.32 1.25
C LEU A 119 8.12 -10.53 0.91
N LEU A 120 7.93 -10.75 -0.38
CA LEU A 120 7.29 -11.94 -0.94
C LEU A 120 8.33 -12.75 -1.72
N ASN A 121 8.53 -14.01 -1.38
CA ASN A 121 9.37 -14.93 -2.14
C ASN A 121 8.50 -16.00 -2.77
N LYS A 122 8.26 -15.87 -4.07
CA LYS A 122 7.27 -16.68 -4.81
C LYS A 122 5.89 -16.53 -4.17
N ASN A 123 5.33 -17.63 -3.61
CA ASN A 123 4.06 -17.60 -2.91
C ASN A 123 4.20 -17.45 -1.38
N ARG A 124 5.40 -17.19 -0.84
CA ARG A 124 5.63 -17.09 0.61
C ARG A 124 5.77 -15.62 1.03
N PHE A 125 4.79 -15.12 1.74
CA PHE A 125 4.87 -13.81 2.40
C PHE A 125 5.74 -13.93 3.66
N LEU A 126 6.90 -13.30 3.66
CA LEU A 126 7.92 -13.45 4.72
C LEU A 126 7.82 -12.38 5.79
N GLY A 127 6.85 -11.47 5.69
CA GLY A 127 6.76 -10.31 6.56
C GLY A 127 7.42 -9.08 5.98
N GLY A 128 7.66 -8.10 6.83
CA GLY A 128 8.23 -6.82 6.40
C GLY A 128 8.39 -5.84 7.55
N MET A 129 8.42 -4.55 7.23
CA MET A 129 8.53 -3.48 8.22
C MET A 129 7.42 -2.44 8.07
N ILE A 130 7.17 -1.72 9.13
CA ILE A 130 6.30 -0.55 9.16
C ILE A 130 7.08 0.61 9.78
N SER A 131 7.14 1.74 9.10
CA SER A 131 7.71 2.96 9.66
C SER A 131 6.79 4.18 9.42
N ALA A 132 7.10 5.30 10.06
CA ALA A 132 6.32 6.51 9.95
C ALA A 132 6.53 7.17 8.57
N GLY A 133 5.44 7.52 7.89
CA GLY A 133 5.48 8.35 6.69
C GLY A 133 5.80 9.81 6.98
N SER A 134 5.99 10.60 5.93
CA SER A 134 6.46 11.99 6.04
C SER A 134 5.58 12.86 6.94
N ALA A 135 4.25 12.76 6.82
CA ALA A 135 3.33 13.56 7.63
C ALA A 135 3.40 13.23 9.13
N ILE A 136 3.61 11.96 9.48
CA ILE A 136 3.79 11.55 10.88
C ILE A 136 5.13 12.09 11.39
N ARG A 137 6.22 11.94 10.65
CA ARG A 137 7.56 12.44 11.04
C ARG A 137 7.56 13.95 11.28
N LEU A 138 6.95 14.71 10.36
CA LEU A 138 6.84 16.17 10.51
C LEU A 138 6.03 16.59 11.73
N ARG A 139 4.89 15.91 11.97
CA ARG A 139 4.08 16.17 13.17
C ARG A 139 4.81 15.78 14.44
N ALA A 140 5.51 14.65 14.47
CA ALA A 140 6.29 14.21 15.62
C ALA A 140 7.39 15.22 15.98
N ILE A 141 8.12 15.75 14.98
CA ILE A 141 9.13 16.80 15.21
C ILE A 141 8.50 18.02 15.89
N ARG A 142 7.33 18.48 15.42
CA ARG A 142 6.63 19.61 16.02
C ARG A 142 6.12 19.32 17.42
N GLU A 143 5.55 18.15 17.64
CA GLU A 143 4.89 17.77 18.89
C GLU A 143 5.88 17.50 20.03
N TYR A 144 6.99 16.81 19.71
CA TYR A 144 7.97 16.38 20.70
C TYR A 144 9.17 17.32 20.85
N THR A 145 9.11 18.54 20.29
CA THR A 145 10.13 19.58 20.48
C THR A 145 9.51 20.93 20.85
N ALA A 146 10.16 21.66 21.75
CA ALA A 146 9.61 22.92 22.28
C ALA A 146 9.58 24.07 21.24
N GLY A 147 10.47 24.07 20.26
CA GLY A 147 10.72 25.24 19.40
C GLY A 147 10.70 24.99 17.90
N LEU A 148 10.55 23.73 17.45
CA LEU A 148 10.55 23.46 16.01
C LEU A 148 9.16 23.66 15.40
N PRO A 149 9.05 24.30 14.23
CA PRO A 149 7.76 24.53 13.57
C PRO A 149 7.19 23.27 12.93
N LEU A 150 5.87 23.23 12.74
CA LEU A 150 5.26 22.31 11.79
C LEU A 150 5.50 22.87 10.38
N VAL A 151 6.18 22.10 9.54
CA VAL A 151 6.49 22.49 8.16
C VAL A 151 5.72 21.61 7.16
N LYS A 152 5.51 22.12 5.95
CA LYS A 152 5.00 21.33 4.83
C LYS A 152 6.18 20.58 4.18
N MET A 153 5.92 19.37 3.70
CA MET A 153 6.92 18.61 2.95
C MET A 153 7.28 19.34 1.65
N ASP A 154 8.58 19.44 1.40
CA ASP A 154 9.15 19.88 0.13
C ASP A 154 10.34 18.98 -0.22
N GLU A 155 10.11 18.03 -1.12
CA GLU A 155 11.10 17.04 -1.54
C GLU A 155 12.17 17.63 -2.47
N SER A 156 11.99 18.86 -2.97
CA SER A 156 12.96 19.55 -3.81
C SER A 156 14.20 20.01 -3.04
N LYS A 157 14.09 20.12 -1.71
CA LYS A 157 15.16 20.57 -0.82
C LYS A 157 16.28 19.55 -0.73
N LYS A 158 17.52 20.05 -0.72
CA LYS A 158 18.74 19.22 -0.71
C LYS A 158 19.58 19.51 0.52
N PHE A 159 20.28 18.49 0.98
CA PHE A 159 21.28 18.64 2.05
C PHE A 159 22.49 19.49 1.56
N PRO A 160 23.03 20.40 2.40
CA PRO A 160 22.52 20.78 3.71
C PRO A 160 21.35 21.78 3.62
N GLY A 161 20.34 21.65 4.51
CA GLY A 161 19.31 22.67 4.68
C GLY A 161 19.92 23.95 5.28
N LYS A 162 19.48 25.13 4.81
CA LYS A 162 20.05 26.42 5.19
C LYS A 162 19.15 27.24 6.13
N SER A 163 18.03 26.67 6.53
CA SER A 163 17.14 27.22 7.56
C SER A 163 16.58 26.07 8.41
N THR A 164 15.96 26.37 9.55
CA THR A 164 15.28 25.34 10.37
C THR A 164 14.24 24.58 9.58
N GLU A 165 13.41 25.29 8.80
CA GLU A 165 12.40 24.67 7.95
C GLU A 165 13.02 23.75 6.90
N GLU A 166 14.00 24.22 6.12
CA GLU A 166 14.71 23.40 5.15
C GLU A 166 15.40 22.19 5.80
N SER A 167 15.99 22.37 6.98
CA SER A 167 16.66 21.28 7.70
C SER A 167 15.67 20.18 8.11
N ILE A 168 14.45 20.55 8.52
CA ILE A 168 13.39 19.60 8.83
C ILE A 168 12.93 18.88 7.54
N GLN A 169 12.67 19.62 6.46
CA GLN A 169 12.25 19.06 5.17
C GLN A 169 13.27 18.06 4.61
N VAL A 170 14.54 18.47 4.59
CA VAL A 170 15.66 17.61 4.15
C VAL A 170 15.81 16.39 5.05
N GLY A 171 15.75 16.59 6.39
CA GLY A 171 15.86 15.50 7.36
C GLY A 171 14.81 14.43 7.14
N VAL A 172 13.55 14.81 6.92
CA VAL A 172 12.46 13.86 6.70
C VAL A 172 12.54 13.23 5.31
N SER A 173 12.70 14.01 4.23
CA SER A 173 12.70 13.47 2.87
C SER A 173 13.90 12.56 2.60
N GLN A 174 15.10 12.97 3.03
CA GLN A 174 16.30 12.16 2.79
C GLN A 174 16.35 10.91 3.69
N SER A 175 15.85 10.98 4.94
CA SER A 175 15.80 9.79 5.79
C SER A 175 14.89 8.72 5.21
N ILE A 176 13.72 9.08 4.68
CA ILE A 176 12.82 8.14 3.99
C ILE A 176 13.52 7.51 2.77
N ARG A 177 14.19 8.35 1.97
CA ARG A 177 14.92 7.86 0.81
C ARG A 177 16.02 6.87 1.19
N HIS A 178 16.84 7.22 2.18
CA HIS A 178 17.94 6.37 2.66
C HIS A 178 17.42 5.08 3.28
N GLU A 179 16.35 5.14 4.05
CA GLU A 179 15.67 3.98 4.64
C GLU A 179 15.27 2.98 3.55
N ILE A 180 14.48 3.42 2.57
CA ILE A 180 14.01 2.56 1.47
C ILE A 180 15.18 2.02 0.66
N THR A 181 16.12 2.89 0.26
CA THR A 181 17.30 2.47 -0.52
C THR A 181 18.18 1.49 0.25
N GLY A 182 18.32 1.69 1.57
CA GLY A 182 19.07 0.81 2.44
C GLY A 182 18.50 -0.60 2.44
N TYR A 183 17.19 -0.73 2.66
CA TYR A 183 16.51 -2.03 2.62
C TYR A 183 16.57 -2.69 1.24
N ILE A 184 16.38 -1.94 0.16
CA ILE A 184 16.54 -2.49 -1.20
C ILE A 184 17.94 -3.08 -1.39
N ASN A 185 18.97 -2.34 -1.01
CA ASN A 185 20.35 -2.81 -1.15
C ASN A 185 20.67 -4.02 -0.28
N GLU A 186 20.11 -4.07 0.92
CA GLU A 186 20.26 -5.21 1.83
C GLU A 186 19.59 -6.46 1.26
N GLN A 187 18.34 -6.34 0.78
CA GLN A 187 17.60 -7.48 0.23
C GLN A 187 18.22 -7.97 -1.09
N ASN A 188 18.84 -7.10 -1.88
CA ASN A 188 19.58 -7.49 -3.07
C ASN A 188 20.78 -8.42 -2.80
N GLN A 189 21.28 -8.48 -1.56
CA GLN A 189 22.34 -9.41 -1.18
C GLN A 189 21.81 -10.84 -0.95
N SER A 190 20.50 -10.96 -0.68
CA SER A 190 19.85 -12.23 -0.36
C SER A 190 19.03 -12.81 -1.52
N TYR A 191 18.67 -11.98 -2.51
CA TYR A 191 17.81 -12.34 -3.63
C TYR A 191 18.42 -11.86 -4.96
N ASP A 192 18.88 -12.79 -5.80
CA ASP A 192 19.59 -12.49 -7.06
C ASP A 192 18.76 -11.71 -8.08
N SER A 193 17.43 -11.83 -8.04
CA SER A 193 16.50 -11.22 -9.01
C SER A 193 15.32 -10.57 -8.30
N LEU A 194 15.60 -9.76 -7.26
CA LEU A 194 14.57 -9.06 -6.52
C LEU A 194 13.89 -8.01 -7.41
N LYS A 195 12.59 -8.14 -7.59
CA LYS A 195 11.75 -7.13 -8.23
C LYS A 195 11.17 -6.19 -7.18
N ILE A 196 10.97 -4.93 -7.56
CA ILE A 196 10.44 -3.93 -6.65
C ILE A 196 9.13 -3.41 -7.21
N VAL A 197 8.09 -3.37 -6.39
CA VAL A 197 6.82 -2.74 -6.75
C VAL A 197 6.42 -1.69 -5.73
N PHE A 198 6.10 -0.49 -6.22
CA PHE A 198 5.55 0.60 -5.44
C PHE A 198 4.03 0.63 -5.59
N CYS A 199 3.30 0.65 -4.46
CA CYS A 199 1.84 0.68 -4.39
C CYS A 199 1.23 2.09 -4.52
N ASN A 200 2.05 3.08 -4.90
CA ASN A 200 1.61 4.46 -5.07
C ASN A 200 2.43 5.18 -6.17
N GLU A 201 2.06 6.42 -6.46
CA GLU A 201 2.69 7.24 -7.51
C GLU A 201 4.12 7.73 -7.16
N ASN A 202 4.57 7.53 -5.92
CA ASN A 202 5.87 8.04 -5.43
C ASN A 202 7.08 7.21 -5.89
N SER A 203 6.88 6.19 -6.72
CA SER A 203 7.95 5.35 -7.31
C SER A 203 8.97 6.13 -8.14
N LEU A 204 8.56 7.23 -8.76
CA LEU A 204 9.34 8.00 -9.74
C LEU A 204 10.67 8.57 -9.21
N HIS A 205 10.84 8.62 -7.90
CA HIS A 205 12.04 9.17 -7.26
C HIS A 205 13.15 8.13 -7.01
N PHE A 206 12.88 6.84 -7.23
CA PHE A 206 13.80 5.74 -6.93
C PHE A 206 14.47 5.13 -8.17
N ASP A 207 13.94 5.34 -9.38
CA ASP A 207 14.44 4.78 -10.65
C ASP A 207 15.94 5.04 -10.92
N LYS A 208 16.46 6.13 -10.37
CA LYS A 208 17.86 6.54 -10.57
C LYS A 208 18.82 5.99 -9.51
N VAL A 209 18.31 5.37 -8.46
CA VAL A 209 19.09 5.03 -7.26
C VAL A 209 19.32 3.53 -7.14
N VAL A 210 18.44 2.72 -7.70
CA VAL A 210 18.53 1.26 -7.63
C VAL A 210 18.58 0.63 -9.03
N LYS A 211 19.25 -0.53 -9.12
CA LYS A 211 19.43 -1.25 -10.39
C LYS A 211 18.35 -2.30 -10.65
N ASN A 212 17.43 -2.47 -9.72
CA ASN A 212 16.35 -3.45 -9.80
C ASN A 212 15.33 -3.09 -10.87
N GLU A 213 14.59 -4.07 -11.33
CA GLU A 213 13.37 -3.86 -12.09
C GLU A 213 12.30 -3.28 -11.16
N ILE A 214 11.86 -2.04 -11.46
CA ILE A 214 10.92 -1.27 -10.64
C ILE A 214 9.60 -1.14 -11.37
N PHE A 215 8.52 -1.47 -10.67
CA PHE A 215 7.15 -1.33 -11.14
C PHE A 215 6.40 -0.29 -10.29
N ALA A 216 5.70 0.62 -10.95
CA ALA A 216 4.71 1.50 -10.31
C ALA A 216 3.32 0.92 -10.54
N ARG A 217 2.66 0.50 -9.47
CA ARG A 217 1.31 -0.07 -9.48
C ARG A 217 0.46 0.60 -8.40
N PRO A 218 0.01 1.85 -8.63
CA PRO A 218 -0.69 2.64 -7.60
C PRO A 218 -1.98 2.00 -7.08
N ASN A 219 -2.53 1.06 -7.83
CA ASN A 219 -3.75 0.35 -7.49
C ASN A 219 -3.51 -1.11 -7.06
N LEU A 220 -2.27 -1.50 -6.72
CA LEU A 220 -1.90 -2.89 -6.46
C LEU A 220 -2.77 -3.57 -5.39
N VAL A 221 -3.15 -2.86 -4.32
CA VAL A 221 -4.06 -3.36 -3.29
C VAL A 221 -5.43 -3.72 -3.90
N LEU A 222 -6.02 -2.83 -4.69
CA LEU A 222 -7.31 -3.05 -5.33
C LEU A 222 -7.23 -4.17 -6.37
N GLU A 223 -6.14 -4.25 -7.12
CA GLU A 223 -5.87 -5.34 -8.07
C GLU A 223 -5.75 -6.68 -7.35
N GLY A 224 -5.05 -6.71 -6.20
CA GLY A 224 -4.94 -7.90 -5.37
C GLY A 224 -6.28 -8.38 -4.83
N LEU A 225 -7.13 -7.46 -4.34
CA LEU A 225 -8.50 -7.78 -3.91
C LEU A 225 -9.33 -8.35 -5.08
N ASN A 226 -9.21 -7.77 -6.27
CA ASN A 226 -9.91 -8.30 -7.45
C ASN A 226 -9.44 -9.71 -7.82
N TYR A 227 -8.15 -10.00 -7.75
CA TYR A 227 -7.61 -11.35 -7.98
C TYR A 227 -8.14 -12.35 -6.95
N ILE A 228 -8.29 -11.95 -5.69
CA ILE A 228 -8.88 -12.79 -4.65
C ILE A 228 -10.34 -13.13 -4.98
N ILE A 229 -11.16 -12.15 -5.34
CA ILE A 229 -12.55 -12.39 -5.76
C ILE A 229 -12.62 -13.36 -6.95
N GLN A 230 -11.76 -13.18 -7.96
CA GLN A 230 -11.82 -13.98 -9.18
C GLN A 230 -11.44 -15.45 -8.99
N ASN A 231 -10.57 -15.75 -8.05
CA ASN A 231 -9.95 -17.07 -7.95
C ASN A 231 -10.29 -17.83 -6.67
N HIS A 232 -10.85 -17.15 -5.66
CA HIS A 232 -11.01 -17.72 -4.34
C HIS A 232 -12.37 -17.37 -3.65
N ALA A 233 -13.19 -16.52 -4.26
CA ALA A 233 -14.52 -16.16 -3.75
C ALA A 233 -15.65 -16.95 -4.42
#